data_e8080870a7d3fd5cf0398ca91d1eff91
#
_entry.id   e8080870a7d3fd5cf0398ca91d1eff91
#
_cell.length_a   1.000
_cell.length_b   1.000
_cell.length_c   1.000
_cell.angle_alpha   90.00
_cell.angle_beta   90.00
_cell.angle_gamma   90.00
#
_symmetry.space_group_name_H-M   'P 1'
#
loop_
_entity.id
_entity.type
_entity.pdbx_description
1 polymer ?
#
loop_
_entity_poly.entity_id
_entity_poly.type
_entity_poly.pdbx_seq_one_letter_code
_entity_poly.pdbx_strand_id
1 'polypeptide(L)'
;MDRISEHVGDGPFRVVFLGDYVDRGPDSRGVVEFLMALQRRWRVVCLKGNHEALMLEALTEPGGGRLERWLEYGGEQTLASYGLSRSSDLADAIPAEHLRWMASLPRTTGDGRRIYVHAGLMPGTPAHRQKDETCLWIRERFLAARPSEFEAHVVHGHTPLWDGKPDPAEPELLAHRTNLDTGAFATGVLTVGVFDADTPGGPVEVLSIRGAPAGDFVADPADASPAAPARRRRGLTGWFAARTRSDA
;
A
#
# COMPACT_ATOMS: atom_id res chain seq x y z
N MET A 1 3.67 3.65 -16.85
CA MET A 1 3.54 5.13 -17.02
C MET A 1 2.72 5.49 -18.23
N ASP A 2 2.89 4.85 -19.36
CA ASP A 2 2.18 5.19 -20.61
C ASP A 2 0.66 5.25 -20.42
N ARG A 3 0.06 4.24 -19.81
CA ARG A 3 -1.39 4.22 -19.51
C ARG A 3 -1.83 5.35 -18.57
N ILE A 4 -0.98 5.78 -17.62
CA ILE A 4 -1.28 6.93 -16.76
C ILE A 4 -1.23 8.22 -17.59
N SER A 5 -0.19 8.38 -18.42
CA SER A 5 -0.06 9.56 -19.30
C SER A 5 -1.20 9.65 -20.31
N GLU A 6 -1.60 8.53 -20.93
CA GLU A 6 -2.75 8.47 -21.83
C GLU A 6 -4.05 8.87 -21.13
N HIS A 7 -4.21 8.46 -19.85
CA HIS A 7 -5.41 8.73 -19.08
C HIS A 7 -5.53 10.19 -18.64
N VAL A 8 -4.43 10.79 -18.13
CA VAL A 8 -4.46 12.16 -17.61
C VAL A 8 -4.26 13.23 -18.68
N GLY A 9 -3.87 12.85 -19.91
CA GLY A 9 -3.62 13.77 -21.02
C GLY A 9 -2.49 14.77 -20.71
N ASP A 10 -2.59 15.96 -21.30
CA ASP A 10 -1.57 17.03 -21.21
C ASP A 10 -1.69 17.88 -19.93
N GLY A 11 -2.65 17.57 -19.04
CA GLY A 11 -2.86 18.30 -17.80
C GLY A 11 -1.74 18.08 -16.78
N PRO A 12 -1.55 18.99 -15.82
CA PRO A 12 -0.60 18.80 -14.75
C PRO A 12 -1.08 17.68 -13.81
N PHE A 13 -0.23 16.69 -13.58
CA PHE A 13 -0.51 15.62 -12.62
C PHE A 13 0.68 15.33 -11.71
N ARG A 14 0.45 14.64 -10.62
CA ARG A 14 1.43 14.12 -9.68
C ARG A 14 1.15 12.65 -9.44
N VAL A 15 2.19 11.84 -9.44
CA VAL A 15 2.09 10.41 -9.10
C VAL A 15 2.64 10.18 -7.68
N VAL A 16 1.92 9.39 -6.89
CA VAL A 16 2.37 8.93 -5.58
C VAL A 16 2.40 7.41 -5.59
N PHE A 17 3.58 6.84 -5.38
CA PHE A 17 3.76 5.41 -5.12
C PHE A 17 3.78 5.17 -3.62
N LEU A 18 3.08 4.13 -3.16
CA LEU A 18 2.79 3.90 -1.75
C LEU A 18 3.82 3.03 -1.01
N GLY A 19 4.92 2.62 -1.63
CA GLY A 19 5.97 1.78 -1.01
C GLY A 19 5.97 0.36 -1.52
N ASP A 20 6.85 -0.47 -0.92
CA ASP A 20 7.06 -1.89 -1.21
C ASP A 20 7.49 -2.14 -2.67
N TYR A 21 8.61 -1.52 -3.05
CA TYR A 21 9.21 -1.63 -4.39
C TYR A 21 10.14 -2.83 -4.54
N VAL A 22 10.54 -3.41 -3.41
CA VAL A 22 11.43 -4.56 -3.32
C VAL A 22 10.69 -5.76 -2.76
N ASP A 23 11.32 -6.92 -2.87
CA ASP A 23 10.89 -8.22 -2.36
C ASP A 23 9.77 -8.89 -3.16
N ARG A 24 9.70 -10.20 -3.05
CA ARG A 24 8.68 -11.09 -3.65
C ARG A 24 8.68 -11.09 -5.18
N GLY A 25 8.77 -9.92 -5.80
CA GLY A 25 8.78 -9.78 -7.26
C GLY A 25 10.13 -10.15 -7.89
N PRO A 26 10.13 -10.50 -9.19
CA PRO A 26 11.34 -11.03 -9.86
C PRO A 26 12.40 -9.96 -10.17
N ASP A 27 12.04 -8.68 -10.20
CA ASP A 27 12.92 -7.60 -10.66
C ASP A 27 12.86 -6.35 -9.76
N SER A 28 13.15 -6.53 -8.47
CA SER A 28 13.23 -5.41 -7.51
C SER A 28 14.25 -4.35 -7.94
N ARG A 29 15.41 -4.78 -8.49
CA ARG A 29 16.43 -3.86 -8.99
C ARG A 29 15.89 -2.97 -10.11
N GLY A 30 15.26 -3.54 -11.10
CA GLY A 30 14.68 -2.80 -12.23
C GLY A 30 13.59 -1.83 -11.79
N VAL A 31 12.77 -2.19 -10.80
CA VAL A 31 11.77 -1.29 -10.20
C VAL A 31 12.44 -0.09 -9.52
N VAL A 32 13.48 -0.29 -8.71
CA VAL A 32 14.22 0.79 -8.06
C VAL A 32 14.85 1.73 -9.09
N GLU A 33 15.57 1.19 -10.08
CA GLU A 33 16.19 1.97 -11.16
C GLU A 33 15.15 2.77 -11.94
N PHE A 34 14.01 2.15 -12.26
CA PHE A 34 12.89 2.80 -12.96
C PHE A 34 12.32 3.98 -12.15
N LEU A 35 12.02 3.79 -10.86
CA LEU A 35 11.45 4.83 -10.01
C LEU A 35 12.42 5.99 -9.79
N MET A 36 13.71 5.72 -9.60
CA MET A 36 14.74 6.75 -9.53
C MET A 36 14.84 7.57 -10.82
N ALA A 37 14.77 6.91 -11.97
CA ALA A 37 14.76 7.58 -13.27
C ALA A 37 13.47 8.41 -13.48
N LEU A 38 12.33 7.88 -13.03
CA LEU A 38 11.03 8.52 -13.15
C LEU A 38 10.97 9.83 -12.34
N GLN A 39 11.49 9.84 -11.11
CA GLN A 39 11.55 11.02 -10.25
C GLN A 39 12.40 12.16 -10.82
N ARG A 40 13.35 11.85 -11.71
CA ARG A 40 14.15 12.87 -12.41
C ARG A 40 13.39 13.60 -13.52
N ARG A 41 12.30 13.00 -14.02
CA ARG A 41 11.56 13.48 -15.20
C ARG A 41 10.18 14.01 -14.88
N TRP A 42 9.55 13.49 -13.81
CA TRP A 42 8.15 13.73 -13.49
C TRP A 42 7.97 14.16 -12.04
N ARG A 43 6.83 14.76 -11.74
CA ARG A 43 6.43 15.09 -10.35
C ARG A 43 5.95 13.80 -9.64
N VAL A 44 6.91 12.98 -9.23
CA VAL A 44 6.68 11.68 -8.60
C VAL A 44 7.14 11.72 -7.15
N VAL A 45 6.33 11.21 -6.25
CA VAL A 45 6.69 10.93 -4.87
C VAL A 45 6.63 9.43 -4.67
N CYS A 46 7.74 8.84 -4.20
CA CYS A 46 7.80 7.47 -3.74
C CYS A 46 7.82 7.48 -2.22
N LEU A 47 6.86 6.82 -1.57
CA LEU A 47 6.83 6.64 -0.12
C LEU A 47 7.67 5.42 0.27
N LYS A 48 8.16 5.39 1.50
CA LYS A 48 8.82 4.21 2.05
C LYS A 48 7.80 3.18 2.48
N GLY A 49 7.97 1.93 2.07
CA GLY A 49 7.27 0.77 2.60
C GLY A 49 8.08 0.05 3.69
N ASN A 50 7.47 -0.92 4.33
CA ASN A 50 8.14 -1.73 5.33
C ASN A 50 9.20 -2.68 4.71
N HIS A 51 9.04 -3.08 3.45
CA HIS A 51 10.01 -3.89 2.72
C HIS A 51 11.32 -3.14 2.48
N GLU A 52 11.29 -1.86 2.10
CA GLU A 52 12.48 -1.02 2.02
C GLU A 52 13.15 -0.85 3.39
N ALA A 53 12.36 -0.73 4.47
CA ALA A 53 12.91 -0.62 5.82
C ALA A 53 13.60 -1.91 6.27
N LEU A 54 12.99 -3.09 6.04
CA LEU A 54 13.58 -4.40 6.34
C LEU A 54 14.90 -4.60 5.60
N MET A 55 14.93 -4.32 4.30
CA MET A 55 16.14 -4.42 3.48
C MET A 55 17.26 -3.51 4.02
N LEU A 56 16.95 -2.25 4.31
CA LEU A 56 17.91 -1.30 4.85
C LEU A 56 18.47 -1.78 6.19
N GLU A 57 17.62 -2.19 7.14
CA GLU A 57 18.04 -2.72 8.44
C GLU A 57 18.96 -3.95 8.29
N ALA A 58 18.59 -4.88 7.39
CA ALA A 58 19.37 -6.09 7.14
C ALA A 58 20.76 -5.80 6.60
N LEU A 59 20.92 -4.77 5.75
CA LEU A 59 22.16 -4.46 5.05
C LEU A 59 23.05 -3.45 5.78
N THR A 60 22.46 -2.55 6.58
CA THR A 60 23.22 -1.49 7.26
C THR A 60 23.48 -1.78 8.74
N GLU A 61 22.71 -2.68 9.34
CA GLU A 61 22.83 -3.06 10.75
C GLU A 61 22.95 -4.59 10.89
N PRO A 62 24.05 -5.20 10.44
CA PRO A 62 24.18 -6.66 10.41
C PRO A 62 24.08 -7.27 11.81
N GLY A 63 23.41 -8.42 11.90
CA GLY A 63 23.23 -9.20 13.13
C GLY A 63 21.81 -9.14 13.69
N GLY A 64 21.59 -9.84 14.79
CA GLY A 64 20.28 -9.89 15.48
C GLY A 64 19.14 -10.51 14.64
N GLY A 65 19.45 -11.38 13.64
CA GLY A 65 18.46 -12.05 12.81
C GLY A 65 17.75 -11.15 11.78
N ARG A 66 18.30 -9.94 11.54
CA ARG A 66 17.68 -8.99 10.59
C ARG A 66 17.72 -9.46 9.15
N LEU A 67 18.82 -10.08 8.74
CA LEU A 67 18.94 -10.66 7.40
C LEU A 67 17.93 -11.79 7.21
N GLU A 68 17.86 -12.72 8.14
CA GLU A 68 16.92 -13.84 8.12
C GLU A 68 15.48 -13.33 8.04
N ARG A 69 15.14 -12.36 8.87
CA ARG A 69 13.83 -11.72 8.86
C ARG A 69 13.50 -11.11 7.50
N TRP A 70 14.42 -10.33 6.91
CA TRP A 70 14.17 -9.74 5.58
C TRP A 70 14.00 -10.82 4.51
N LEU A 71 14.81 -11.88 4.55
CA LEU A 71 14.70 -12.98 3.58
C LEU A 71 13.36 -13.73 3.70
N GLU A 72 12.82 -13.90 4.92
CA GLU A 72 11.48 -14.46 5.16
C GLU A 72 10.36 -13.61 4.53
N TYR A 73 10.54 -12.30 4.43
CA TYR A 73 9.61 -11.39 3.77
C TYR A 73 9.77 -11.29 2.25
N GLY A 74 10.60 -12.12 1.64
CA GLY A 74 10.80 -12.19 0.19
C GLY A 74 12.06 -11.48 -0.30
N GLY A 75 13.03 -11.22 0.57
CA GLY A 75 14.30 -10.59 0.24
C GLY A 75 15.19 -11.45 -0.68
N GLU A 76 14.95 -12.77 -0.76
CA GLU A 76 15.70 -13.64 -1.68
C GLU A 76 15.50 -13.25 -3.14
N GLN A 77 14.27 -12.89 -3.53
CA GLN A 77 13.98 -12.43 -4.88
C GLN A 77 14.68 -11.09 -5.17
N THR A 78 14.74 -10.21 -4.17
CA THR A 78 15.51 -8.97 -4.28
C THR A 78 16.99 -9.27 -4.49
N LEU A 79 17.62 -10.11 -3.67
CA LEU A 79 19.02 -10.52 -3.88
C LEU A 79 19.22 -11.09 -5.28
N ALA A 80 18.37 -12.00 -5.72
CA ALA A 80 18.45 -12.60 -7.06
C ALA A 80 18.39 -11.54 -8.17
N SER A 81 17.56 -10.51 -8.04
CA SER A 81 17.46 -9.42 -9.02
C SER A 81 18.73 -8.58 -9.12
N TYR A 82 19.56 -8.56 -8.06
CA TYR A 82 20.90 -7.95 -8.06
C TYR A 82 22.01 -8.95 -8.46
N GLY A 83 21.68 -10.20 -8.80
CA GLY A 83 22.64 -11.24 -9.08
C GLY A 83 23.34 -11.81 -7.85
N LEU A 84 22.71 -11.69 -6.68
CA LEU A 84 23.24 -12.07 -5.36
C LEU A 84 22.47 -13.26 -4.78
N SER A 85 23.03 -13.86 -3.74
CA SER A 85 22.41 -14.94 -2.95
C SER A 85 22.68 -14.72 -1.47
N ARG A 86 22.09 -15.54 -0.59
CA ARG A 86 22.34 -15.54 0.87
C ARG A 86 23.84 -15.63 1.24
N SER A 87 24.60 -16.35 0.44
CA SER A 87 26.03 -16.56 0.68
C SER A 87 26.93 -15.47 0.13
N SER A 88 26.36 -14.46 -0.54
CA SER A 88 27.12 -13.32 -1.06
C SER A 88 27.57 -12.41 0.09
N ASP A 89 28.72 -11.75 -0.10
CA ASP A 89 29.06 -10.62 0.74
C ASP A 89 28.16 -9.45 0.33
N LEU A 90 27.24 -9.08 1.22
CA LEU A 90 26.18 -8.11 0.93
C LEU A 90 26.60 -6.67 1.26
N ALA A 91 27.73 -6.47 1.97
CA ALA A 91 28.10 -5.16 2.49
C ALA A 91 28.20 -4.06 1.42
N ASP A 92 28.79 -4.40 0.25
CA ASP A 92 28.97 -3.47 -0.86
C ASP A 92 28.35 -3.96 -2.18
N ALA A 93 27.54 -5.03 -2.12
CA ALA A 93 27.03 -5.70 -3.32
C ALA A 93 25.86 -4.96 -3.96
N ILE A 94 25.09 -4.19 -3.17
CA ILE A 94 23.98 -3.37 -3.68
C ILE A 94 24.48 -1.93 -3.87
N PRO A 95 24.18 -1.29 -5.02
CA PRO A 95 24.62 0.06 -5.28
C PRO A 95 24.25 1.03 -4.15
N ALA A 96 25.25 1.74 -3.61
CA ALA A 96 25.04 2.66 -2.50
C ALA A 96 24.03 3.78 -2.82
N GLU A 97 23.84 4.11 -4.09
CA GLU A 97 22.81 5.06 -4.53
C GLU A 97 21.39 4.53 -4.34
N HIS A 98 21.16 3.21 -4.53
CA HIS A 98 19.87 2.57 -4.28
C HIS A 98 19.54 2.58 -2.79
N LEU A 99 20.51 2.22 -1.93
CA LEU A 99 20.32 2.25 -0.47
C LEU A 99 20.05 3.68 0.03
N ARG A 100 20.83 4.67 -0.47
CA ARG A 100 20.60 6.08 -0.12
C ARG A 100 19.23 6.58 -0.58
N TRP A 101 18.79 6.19 -1.78
CA TRP A 101 17.47 6.54 -2.29
C TRP A 101 16.38 5.97 -1.38
N MET A 102 16.39 4.66 -1.08
CA MET A 102 15.42 4.02 -0.19
C MET A 102 15.45 4.63 1.22
N ALA A 103 16.65 4.96 1.74
CA ALA A 103 16.78 5.62 3.05
C ALA A 103 16.11 7.00 3.08
N SER A 104 16.14 7.74 1.97
CA SER A 104 15.59 9.10 1.84
C SER A 104 14.09 9.18 1.59
N LEU A 105 13.42 8.06 1.33
CA LEU A 105 11.98 8.04 1.02
C LEU A 105 11.15 8.58 2.20
N PRO A 106 10.21 9.50 1.95
CA PRO A 106 9.31 10.01 2.96
C PRO A 106 8.30 8.94 3.43
N ARG A 107 7.77 9.07 4.66
CA ARG A 107 6.75 8.16 5.22
C ARG A 107 5.34 8.53 4.78
N THR A 108 5.11 9.84 4.63
CA THR A 108 3.81 10.38 4.24
C THR A 108 3.99 11.53 3.26
N THR A 109 2.95 11.79 2.49
CA THR A 109 2.81 13.02 1.72
C THR A 109 1.34 13.41 1.68
N GLY A 110 1.02 14.62 1.25
CA GLY A 110 -0.35 15.09 1.12
C GLY A 110 -0.54 15.97 -0.10
N ASP A 111 -1.79 16.19 -0.48
CA ASP A 111 -2.23 17.12 -1.53
C ASP A 111 -3.12 18.26 -0.98
N GLY A 112 -3.20 18.38 0.34
CA GLY A 112 -4.06 19.33 1.04
C GLY A 112 -5.49 18.83 1.31
N ARG A 113 -5.88 17.71 0.70
CA ARG A 113 -7.19 17.05 0.85
C ARG A 113 -7.07 15.61 1.31
N ARG A 114 -5.92 14.98 1.03
CA ARG A 114 -5.62 13.57 1.33
C ARG A 114 -4.25 13.44 1.96
N ILE A 115 -4.10 12.36 2.72
CA ILE A 115 -2.82 11.92 3.25
C ILE A 115 -2.51 10.56 2.60
N TYR A 116 -1.34 10.48 1.99
CA TYR A 116 -0.82 9.25 1.39
C TYR A 116 0.21 8.67 2.34
N VAL A 117 0.09 7.40 2.66
CA VAL A 117 0.94 6.67 3.60
C VAL A 117 1.04 5.21 3.15
N HIS A 118 2.14 4.52 3.51
CA HIS A 118 2.28 3.12 3.14
C HIS A 118 1.24 2.23 3.83
N ALA A 119 1.29 2.08 5.17
CA ALA A 119 0.41 1.17 5.90
C ALA A 119 -0.83 1.85 6.49
N GLY A 120 -0.67 3.00 7.10
CA GLY A 120 -1.76 3.73 7.74
C GLY A 120 -1.28 4.71 8.81
N LEU A 121 -2.23 5.24 9.55
CA LEU A 121 -2.01 6.27 10.57
C LEU A 121 -2.57 5.80 11.91
N MET A 122 -1.93 6.18 13.01
CA MET A 122 -2.49 6.03 14.35
C MET A 122 -3.71 6.94 14.49
N PRO A 123 -4.89 6.38 14.75
CA PRO A 123 -6.12 7.16 14.91
C PRO A 123 -5.98 8.25 15.99
N GLY A 124 -6.55 9.43 15.73
CA GLY A 124 -6.49 10.58 16.65
C GLY A 124 -5.13 11.27 16.74
N THR A 125 -4.14 10.85 15.93
CA THR A 125 -2.80 11.46 15.90
C THR A 125 -2.61 12.19 14.57
N PRO A 126 -2.23 13.48 14.56
CA PRO A 126 -1.96 14.23 13.34
C PRO A 126 -0.87 13.59 12.48
N ALA A 127 -0.96 13.74 11.15
CA ALA A 127 -0.04 13.10 10.20
C ALA A 127 1.44 13.45 10.48
N HIS A 128 1.74 14.70 10.84
CA HIS A 128 3.10 15.16 11.13
C HIS A 128 3.68 14.62 12.46
N ARG A 129 2.86 13.97 13.30
CA ARG A 129 3.25 13.36 14.59
C ARG A 129 3.24 11.84 14.56
N GLN A 130 2.97 11.25 13.42
CA GLN A 130 3.00 9.80 13.26
C GLN A 130 4.43 9.26 13.44
N LYS A 131 4.53 8.11 14.11
CA LYS A 131 5.81 7.39 14.21
C LYS A 131 6.09 6.64 12.92
N ASP A 132 7.36 6.51 12.57
CA ASP A 132 7.81 5.75 11.39
C ASP A 132 7.25 4.33 11.39
N GLU A 133 7.38 3.63 12.51
CA GLU A 133 6.85 2.28 12.70
C GLU A 133 5.33 2.18 12.40
N THR A 134 4.56 3.18 12.84
CA THR A 134 3.13 3.23 12.55
C THR A 134 2.87 3.36 11.05
N CYS A 135 3.55 4.29 10.38
CA CYS A 135 3.36 4.51 8.95
C CYS A 135 3.72 3.29 8.11
N LEU A 136 4.62 2.44 8.61
CA LEU A 136 5.15 1.26 7.90
C LEU A 136 4.44 -0.06 8.24
N TRP A 137 3.79 -0.18 9.42
CA TRP A 137 3.37 -1.49 9.92
C TRP A 137 1.96 -1.57 10.48
N ILE A 138 1.26 -0.47 10.72
CA ILE A 138 -0.06 -0.50 11.36
C ILE A 138 -1.08 -1.23 10.49
N ARG A 139 -1.92 -2.07 11.13
CA ARG A 139 -3.00 -2.82 10.47
C ARG A 139 -4.33 -2.60 11.19
N GLU A 140 -4.76 -3.54 12.04
CA GLU A 140 -6.13 -3.61 12.61
C GLU A 140 -6.57 -2.31 13.27
N ARG A 141 -5.68 -1.66 14.01
CA ARG A 141 -6.01 -0.43 14.73
C ARG A 141 -6.37 0.72 13.78
N PHE A 142 -5.70 0.78 12.62
CA PHE A 142 -6.02 1.72 11.56
C PHE A 142 -7.25 1.30 10.77
N LEU A 143 -7.33 0.03 10.39
CA LEU A 143 -8.41 -0.50 9.55
C LEU A 143 -9.77 -0.45 10.25
N ALA A 144 -9.82 -0.61 11.58
CA ALA A 144 -11.02 -0.55 12.39
C ALA A 144 -11.41 0.86 12.84
N ALA A 145 -10.59 1.89 12.54
CA ALA A 145 -10.81 3.25 12.99
C ALA A 145 -12.02 3.92 12.32
N ARG A 146 -12.59 4.89 13.02
CA ARG A 146 -13.75 5.66 12.53
C ARG A 146 -13.30 6.87 11.70
N PRO A 147 -14.13 7.34 10.76
CA PRO A 147 -13.83 8.51 9.93
C PRO A 147 -13.41 9.76 10.72
N SER A 148 -14.03 10.01 11.89
CA SER A 148 -13.77 11.17 12.74
C SER A 148 -12.41 11.17 13.42
N GLU A 149 -11.64 10.08 13.31
CA GLU A 149 -10.31 9.95 13.92
C GLU A 149 -9.19 10.40 12.97
N PHE A 150 -9.53 10.83 11.74
CA PHE A 150 -8.58 11.33 10.76
C PHE A 150 -8.92 12.73 10.29
N GLU A 151 -7.90 13.54 10.05
CA GLU A 151 -8.02 14.94 9.60
C GLU A 151 -8.29 15.07 8.10
N ALA A 152 -8.05 14.01 7.32
CA ALA A 152 -8.28 13.95 5.89
C ALA A 152 -8.50 12.50 5.43
N HIS A 153 -8.92 12.32 4.18
CA HIS A 153 -9.01 11.01 3.55
C HIS A 153 -7.63 10.37 3.44
N VAL A 154 -7.49 9.10 3.86
CA VAL A 154 -6.20 8.39 3.87
C VAL A 154 -6.12 7.41 2.70
N VAL A 155 -5.07 7.54 1.88
CA VAL A 155 -4.76 6.61 0.80
C VAL A 155 -3.58 5.75 1.22
N HIS A 156 -3.75 4.42 1.19
CA HIS A 156 -2.75 3.49 1.71
C HIS A 156 -2.69 2.16 0.94
N GLY A 157 -1.73 1.31 1.32
CA GLY A 157 -1.54 -0.07 0.87
C GLY A 157 -1.22 -1.01 2.04
N HIS A 158 -0.17 -1.84 1.92
CA HIS A 158 0.43 -2.70 2.95
C HIS A 158 -0.43 -3.88 3.43
N THR A 159 -1.73 -3.76 3.40
CA THR A 159 -2.63 -4.80 3.92
C THR A 159 -3.62 -5.18 2.82
N PRO A 160 -3.26 -6.12 1.95
CA PRO A 160 -4.21 -6.62 0.96
C PRO A 160 -5.37 -7.33 1.67
N LEU A 161 -6.59 -7.01 1.30
CA LEU A 161 -7.80 -7.55 1.93
C LEU A 161 -8.36 -8.66 1.06
N TRP A 162 -7.82 -9.86 1.21
CA TRP A 162 -8.21 -11.02 0.40
C TRP A 162 -9.44 -11.74 0.93
N ASP A 163 -9.64 -11.73 2.25
CA ASP A 163 -10.73 -12.45 2.90
C ASP A 163 -12.09 -11.81 2.65
N GLY A 164 -13.04 -12.63 2.17
CA GLY A 164 -14.43 -12.23 1.99
C GLY A 164 -14.71 -11.34 0.78
N LYS A 165 -13.74 -11.11 -0.10
CA LYS A 165 -13.95 -10.43 -1.39
C LYS A 165 -14.20 -11.42 -2.51
N PRO A 166 -15.14 -11.14 -3.41
CA PRO A 166 -15.35 -11.95 -4.61
C PRO A 166 -14.16 -11.89 -5.58
N ASP A 167 -13.45 -10.75 -5.62
CA ASP A 167 -12.20 -10.58 -6.37
C ASP A 167 -11.11 -10.04 -5.42
N PRO A 168 -10.05 -10.78 -5.13
CA PRO A 168 -8.95 -10.33 -4.29
C PRO A 168 -8.15 -9.18 -4.92
N ALA A 169 -8.29 -8.96 -6.22
CA ALA A 169 -7.64 -7.87 -6.96
C ALA A 169 -8.45 -6.56 -6.95
N GLU A 170 -9.54 -6.47 -6.19
CA GLU A 170 -10.30 -5.23 -6.02
C GLU A 170 -9.77 -4.40 -4.84
N PRO A 171 -9.61 -3.06 -5.01
CA PRO A 171 -9.26 -2.16 -3.93
C PRO A 171 -10.41 -2.03 -2.93
N GLU A 172 -10.11 -1.54 -1.73
CA GLU A 172 -11.14 -1.16 -0.76
C GLU A 172 -11.35 0.35 -0.75
N LEU A 173 -12.56 0.77 -1.10
CA LEU A 173 -12.93 2.18 -1.19
C LEU A 173 -13.94 2.52 -0.09
N LEU A 174 -13.50 3.21 0.96
CA LEU A 174 -14.34 3.68 2.04
C LEU A 174 -14.42 5.21 2.05
N ALA A 175 -15.41 5.76 2.75
CA ALA A 175 -15.62 7.21 2.79
C ALA A 175 -14.42 8.00 3.37
N HIS A 176 -13.59 7.39 4.21
CA HIS A 176 -12.47 8.04 4.91
C HIS A 176 -11.10 7.49 4.54
N ARG A 177 -11.03 6.37 3.82
CA ARG A 177 -9.77 5.79 3.36
C ARG A 177 -9.95 4.97 2.07
N THR A 178 -8.88 4.86 1.34
CA THR A 178 -8.74 4.03 0.13
C THR A 178 -7.55 3.11 0.30
N ASN A 179 -7.76 1.80 0.23
CA ASN A 179 -6.70 0.80 0.18
C ASN A 179 -6.48 0.37 -1.28
N LEU A 180 -5.34 0.71 -1.86
CA LEU A 180 -4.97 0.36 -3.23
C LEU A 180 -4.14 -0.93 -3.31
N ASP A 181 -3.86 -1.58 -2.18
CA ASP A 181 -3.11 -2.83 -2.17
C ASP A 181 -4.00 -4.00 -2.58
N THR A 182 -3.76 -4.48 -3.77
CA THR A 182 -4.43 -5.65 -4.35
C THR A 182 -3.51 -6.87 -4.38
N GLY A 183 -2.40 -6.85 -3.64
CA GLY A 183 -1.45 -7.95 -3.57
C GLY A 183 -0.81 -8.25 -4.92
N ALA A 184 -0.28 -7.23 -5.61
CA ALA A 184 0.18 -7.34 -6.99
C ALA A 184 1.18 -8.48 -7.22
N PHE A 185 2.02 -8.81 -6.24
CA PHE A 185 2.95 -9.94 -6.32
C PHE A 185 2.24 -11.29 -6.47
N ALA A 186 1.06 -11.47 -5.86
CA ALA A 186 0.27 -12.69 -5.88
C ALA A 186 -0.84 -12.67 -6.94
N THR A 187 -1.50 -11.54 -7.12
CA THR A 187 -2.63 -11.40 -8.05
C THR A 187 -2.21 -11.04 -9.48
N GLY A 188 -1.00 -10.52 -9.66
CA GLY A 188 -0.56 -9.91 -10.92
C GLY A 188 -1.29 -8.60 -11.26
N VAL A 189 -2.01 -7.99 -10.31
CA VAL A 189 -2.79 -6.76 -10.53
C VAL A 189 -2.23 -5.61 -9.72
N LEU A 190 -1.69 -4.60 -10.41
CA LEU A 190 -1.31 -3.32 -9.83
C LEU A 190 -2.47 -2.33 -9.97
N THR A 191 -2.92 -1.80 -8.85
CA THR A 191 -4.06 -0.88 -8.80
C THR A 191 -3.60 0.58 -8.68
N VAL A 192 -4.23 1.45 -9.46
CA VAL A 192 -3.98 2.89 -9.48
C VAL A 192 -5.29 3.62 -9.19
N GLY A 193 -5.31 4.45 -8.15
CA GLY A 193 -6.40 5.40 -7.91
C GLY A 193 -6.13 6.72 -8.63
N VAL A 194 -7.10 7.20 -9.38
CA VAL A 194 -7.10 8.54 -9.98
C VAL A 194 -7.90 9.47 -9.08
N PHE A 195 -7.27 10.53 -8.61
CA PHE A 195 -7.88 11.48 -7.68
C PHE A 195 -7.99 12.85 -8.32
N ASP A 196 -9.16 13.45 -8.25
CA ASP A 196 -9.35 14.84 -8.62
C ASP A 196 -8.71 15.76 -7.55
N ALA A 197 -7.85 16.69 -7.96
CA ALA A 197 -7.16 17.59 -7.06
C ALA A 197 -8.10 18.57 -6.34
N ASP A 198 -9.25 18.89 -6.93
CA ASP A 198 -10.22 19.85 -6.39
C ASP A 198 -11.31 19.20 -5.54
N THR A 199 -11.50 17.90 -5.66
CA THR A 199 -12.52 17.14 -4.94
C THR A 199 -11.91 16.34 -3.78
N PRO A 200 -12.35 16.49 -2.52
CA PRO A 200 -11.88 15.68 -1.41
C PRO A 200 -12.43 14.24 -1.46
N GLY A 201 -11.80 13.32 -0.74
CA GLY A 201 -12.27 11.94 -0.61
C GLY A 201 -11.53 10.95 -1.51
N GLY A 202 -12.18 9.84 -1.83
CA GLY A 202 -11.63 8.71 -2.57
C GLY A 202 -11.32 9.00 -4.04
N PRO A 203 -10.85 7.98 -4.79
CA PRO A 203 -10.56 8.13 -6.21
C PRO A 203 -11.84 8.35 -7.01
N VAL A 204 -11.75 9.17 -8.05
CA VAL A 204 -12.81 9.37 -9.05
C VAL A 204 -12.83 8.23 -10.07
N GLU A 205 -11.71 7.54 -10.21
CA GLU A 205 -11.57 6.36 -11.06
C GLU A 205 -10.48 5.42 -10.51
N VAL A 206 -10.61 4.14 -10.81
CA VAL A 206 -9.62 3.11 -10.49
C VAL A 206 -9.17 2.42 -11.76
N LEU A 207 -7.86 2.38 -11.97
CA LEU A 207 -7.25 1.66 -13.07
C LEU A 207 -6.56 0.41 -12.54
N SER A 208 -6.76 -0.72 -13.22
CA SER A 208 -6.07 -1.98 -12.93
C SER A 208 -5.11 -2.32 -14.06
N ILE A 209 -3.85 -2.53 -13.73
CA ILE A 209 -2.82 -2.94 -14.67
C ILE A 209 -2.47 -4.39 -14.37
N ARG A 210 -2.73 -5.29 -15.33
CA ARG A 210 -2.49 -6.72 -15.17
C ARG A 210 -1.14 -7.11 -15.74
N GLY A 211 -0.38 -7.87 -14.96
CA GLY A 211 0.87 -8.51 -15.32
C GLY A 211 0.85 -9.98 -14.90
N ALA A 212 1.96 -10.68 -15.07
CA ALA A 212 2.12 -12.02 -14.52
C ALA A 212 2.32 -11.90 -12.99
N PRO A 213 1.67 -12.77 -12.18
CA PRO A 213 2.01 -12.88 -10.77
C PRO A 213 3.45 -13.40 -10.58
N ALA A 214 4.04 -13.18 -9.43
CA ALA A 214 5.44 -13.53 -9.14
C ALA A 214 5.71 -15.05 -8.93
N GLY A 215 4.77 -15.93 -9.30
CA GLY A 215 4.87 -17.40 -9.14
C GLY A 215 4.03 -17.92 -7.96
N ASP A 216 4.29 -19.18 -7.56
CA ASP A 216 3.58 -19.86 -6.47
C ASP A 216 3.95 -19.26 -5.10
N PHE A 217 3.49 -18.05 -4.84
CA PHE A 217 3.67 -17.42 -3.54
C PHE A 217 2.54 -17.86 -2.61
N VAL A 218 2.88 -18.55 -1.55
CA VAL A 218 1.97 -18.78 -0.41
C VAL A 218 1.94 -17.49 0.39
N ALA A 219 0.78 -16.86 0.51
CA ALA A 219 0.61 -15.69 1.37
C ALA A 219 1.12 -16.00 2.79
N ASP A 220 1.99 -15.13 3.32
CA ASP A 220 2.41 -15.25 4.71
C ASP A 220 1.15 -15.16 5.61
N PRO A 221 0.98 -16.05 6.60
CA PRO A 221 -0.08 -15.91 7.61
C PRO A 221 -0.08 -14.53 8.29
N ALA A 222 1.07 -13.84 8.35
CA ALA A 222 1.18 -12.47 8.83
C ALA A 222 0.59 -11.43 7.85
N ASP A 223 0.44 -11.77 6.57
CA ASP A 223 -0.22 -10.95 5.55
C ASP A 223 -1.74 -11.20 5.51
N ALA A 224 -2.24 -12.24 6.16
CA ALA A 224 -3.65 -12.49 6.31
C ALA A 224 -4.28 -11.37 7.16
N SER A 225 -5.19 -10.63 6.56
CA SER A 225 -6.00 -9.66 7.32
C SER A 225 -6.83 -10.43 8.34
N PRO A 226 -6.90 -10.02 9.63
CA PRO A 226 -7.82 -10.64 10.56
C PRO A 226 -9.23 -10.49 10.00
N ALA A 227 -9.98 -11.59 9.96
CA ALA A 227 -11.35 -11.63 9.47
C ALA A 227 -12.14 -10.46 10.09
N ALA A 228 -12.69 -9.60 9.25
CA ALA A 228 -13.55 -8.52 9.72
C ALA A 228 -14.65 -9.14 10.58
N PRO A 229 -14.94 -8.61 11.79
CA PRO A 229 -15.99 -9.16 12.63
C PRO A 229 -17.30 -9.17 11.84
N ALA A 230 -17.89 -10.36 11.69
CA ALA A 230 -19.10 -10.57 10.93
C ALA A 230 -20.13 -9.53 11.34
N ARG A 231 -20.49 -8.61 10.44
CA ARG A 231 -21.58 -7.66 10.66
C ARG A 231 -22.83 -8.49 10.93
N ARG A 232 -23.24 -8.57 12.19
CA ARG A 232 -24.55 -9.10 12.56
C ARG A 232 -25.57 -8.26 11.77
N ARG A 233 -26.14 -8.84 10.73
CA ARG A 233 -27.33 -8.31 10.10
C ARG A 233 -28.39 -8.22 11.20
N ARG A 234 -28.63 -7.03 11.73
CA ARG A 234 -29.85 -6.76 12.50
C ARG A 234 -30.97 -6.91 11.50
N GLY A 235 -31.70 -8.02 11.64
CA GLY A 235 -32.91 -8.26 10.90
C GLY A 235 -33.86 -7.09 11.13
N LEU A 236 -34.17 -6.38 10.07
CA LEU A 236 -35.36 -5.51 10.01
C LEU A 236 -36.57 -6.42 9.96
N THR A 237 -36.98 -6.94 11.11
CA THR A 237 -38.32 -7.50 11.27
C THR A 237 -39.28 -6.34 11.44
N GLY A 238 -40.19 -6.28 10.51
CA GLY A 238 -41.33 -5.46 10.27
C GLY A 238 -41.96 -4.62 11.37
N TRP A 239 -42.27 -3.41 10.98
CA TRP A 239 -43.38 -2.66 11.52
C TRP A 239 -44.20 -2.09 10.36
N PHE A 240 -45.07 -2.94 9.79
CA PHE A 240 -46.25 -2.49 9.07
C PHE A 240 -47.47 -2.68 10.02
N ALA A 241 -47.80 -1.65 10.76
CA ALA A 241 -49.11 -1.54 11.39
C ALA A 241 -50.01 -0.78 10.43
N ALA A 242 -50.95 -1.50 9.80
CA ALA A 242 -52.02 -0.94 9.02
C ALA A 242 -52.92 -0.10 9.93
N ARG A 243 -53.09 1.19 9.59
CA ARG A 243 -54.22 2.00 10.10
C ARG A 243 -55.43 1.76 9.21
N THR A 244 -56.39 0.99 9.70
CA THR A 244 -57.74 0.98 9.18
C THR A 244 -58.43 2.27 9.62
N ARG A 245 -58.93 3.06 8.67
CA ARG A 245 -59.95 4.06 8.92
C ARG A 245 -61.25 3.37 9.25
N SER A 246 -61.88 3.80 10.31
CA SER A 246 -63.32 3.54 10.56
C SER A 246 -64.01 4.88 10.50
N ASP A 247 -64.92 5.01 9.53
CA ASP A 247 -65.94 6.05 9.47
C ASP A 247 -67.06 5.76 10.48
N ALA A 248 -67.44 6.77 11.22
CA ALA A 248 -68.78 7.06 11.67
C ALA A 248 -68.77 8.40 12.46
#